data_15081d53340f3623341a3b7323b52b8d
#
_entry.id   15081d53340f3623341a3b7323b52b8d
#
_cell.length_a   1.000
_cell.length_b   1.000
_cell.length_c   1.000
_cell.angle_alpha   90.00
_cell.angle_beta   90.00
_cell.angle_gamma   90.00
#
_symmetry.space_group_name_H-M   'P 1'
#
loop_
_entity.id
_entity.type
_entity.pdbx_description
1 polymer ?
#
loop_
_entity_poly.entity_id
_entity_poly.type
_entity_poly.pdbx_seq_one_letter_code
_entity_poly.pdbx_strand_id
1 'polypeptide(L)'
;KYIEKVRDLGFDILEISCAALKNMSREEMQAFRDEAKAQGVMLTAGYGPAAEENLASADPKVSEHAVAFYTDLLKKLEFMDIHTIGGGIYSYWPVDYSKPIDKEGDWARSVANVKKVGKIAGECGVDYCLEVLNRFEGYILNTSEEAVRFVKEVDVPAVKVMLDTFHMNIEEDSMIDAILTAGDLLGHFHVGENNRRVPGKGN
;
A
#
# COMPACT_ATOMS: atom_id res chain seq x y z
N LYS A 1 21.73 -9.26 6.34
CA LYS A 1 22.02 -9.80 4.97
C LYS A 1 21.34 -9.00 3.86
N TYR A 2 20.00 -8.75 3.91
CA TYR A 2 19.33 -7.93 2.88
C TYR A 2 19.65 -6.46 3.06
N ILE A 3 19.64 -5.94 4.27
CA ILE A 3 19.97 -4.54 4.59
C ILE A 3 21.39 -4.20 4.12
N GLU A 4 22.39 -5.02 4.46
CA GLU A 4 23.77 -4.86 3.99
C GLU A 4 23.85 -4.84 2.46
N LYS A 5 23.13 -5.77 1.80
CA LYS A 5 23.10 -5.82 0.33
C LYS A 5 22.50 -4.56 -0.29
N VAL A 6 21.42 -4.03 0.27
CA VAL A 6 20.78 -2.78 -0.18
C VAL A 6 21.76 -1.63 -0.06
N ARG A 7 22.40 -1.47 1.10
CA ARG A 7 23.44 -0.45 1.34
C ARG A 7 24.62 -0.61 0.36
N ASP A 8 25.15 -1.82 0.21
CA ASP A 8 26.34 -2.08 -0.63
C ASP A 8 26.06 -1.83 -2.12
N LEU A 9 24.79 -1.91 -2.54
CA LEU A 9 24.33 -1.55 -3.88
C LEU A 9 24.04 -0.05 -4.04
N GLY A 10 24.14 0.75 -2.96
CA GLY A 10 23.92 2.18 -2.98
C GLY A 10 22.46 2.62 -2.94
N PHE A 11 21.56 1.75 -2.44
CA PHE A 11 20.17 2.11 -2.20
C PHE A 11 19.97 2.63 -0.78
N ASP A 12 19.08 3.61 -0.63
CA ASP A 12 18.77 4.26 0.65
C ASP A 12 17.59 3.60 1.37
N ILE A 13 16.74 2.88 0.63
CA ILE A 13 15.46 2.35 1.12
C ILE A 13 15.39 0.84 0.86
N LEU A 14 14.86 0.11 1.84
CA LEU A 14 14.42 -1.29 1.70
C LEU A 14 12.93 -1.37 2.00
N GLU A 15 12.13 -1.69 1.00
CA GLU A 15 10.74 -2.05 1.23
C GLU A 15 10.62 -3.50 1.68
N ILE A 16 9.85 -3.71 2.75
CA ILE A 16 9.59 -5.04 3.31
C ILE A 16 8.12 -5.43 3.16
N SER A 17 7.86 -6.72 3.00
CA SER A 17 6.50 -7.24 3.01
C SER A 17 5.94 -7.24 4.44
N CYS A 18 4.77 -6.63 4.65
CA CYS A 18 4.05 -6.70 5.92
C CYS A 18 3.68 -8.13 6.32
N ALA A 19 3.58 -9.07 5.37
CA ALA A 19 3.35 -10.48 5.67
C ALA A 19 4.47 -11.08 6.55
N ALA A 20 5.71 -10.58 6.44
CA ALA A 20 6.80 -10.98 7.30
C ALA A 20 6.58 -10.55 8.75
N LEU A 21 6.00 -9.36 8.97
CA LEU A 21 5.77 -8.81 10.31
C LEU A 21 4.68 -9.56 11.10
N LYS A 22 3.81 -10.32 10.41
CA LYS A 22 2.77 -11.12 11.09
C LYS A 22 3.35 -12.12 12.09
N ASN A 23 4.51 -12.69 11.76
CA ASN A 23 5.14 -13.79 12.50
C ASN A 23 6.41 -13.38 13.26
N MET A 24 6.83 -12.12 13.17
CA MET A 24 8.00 -11.63 13.90
C MET A 24 7.65 -11.33 15.35
N SER A 25 8.52 -11.75 16.27
CA SER A 25 8.47 -11.32 17.65
C SER A 25 8.87 -9.85 17.77
N ARG A 26 8.57 -9.24 18.92
CA ARG A 26 8.95 -7.85 19.18
C ARG A 26 10.46 -7.67 19.17
N GLU A 27 11.19 -8.64 19.69
CA GLU A 27 12.66 -8.66 19.74
C GLU A 27 13.26 -8.76 18.32
N GLU A 28 12.67 -9.59 17.44
CA GLU A 28 13.10 -9.72 16.04
C GLU A 28 12.83 -8.42 15.26
N MET A 29 11.65 -7.81 15.44
CA MET A 29 11.33 -6.51 14.85
C MET A 29 12.32 -5.43 15.32
N GLN A 30 12.64 -5.38 16.61
CA GLN A 30 13.60 -4.43 17.15
C GLN A 30 14.98 -4.64 16.57
N ALA A 31 15.47 -5.87 16.53
CA ALA A 31 16.79 -6.19 15.98
C ALA A 31 16.90 -5.80 14.49
N PHE A 32 15.83 -6.05 13.72
CA PHE A 32 15.79 -5.70 12.30
C PHE A 32 15.78 -4.18 12.06
N ARG A 33 14.96 -3.44 12.83
CA ARG A 33 14.94 -1.97 12.80
C ARG A 33 16.31 -1.39 13.17
N ASP A 34 16.90 -1.88 14.26
CA ASP A 34 18.17 -1.35 14.76
C ASP A 34 19.33 -1.64 13.80
N GLU A 35 19.30 -2.81 13.11
CA GLU A 35 20.23 -3.12 12.02
C GLU A 35 20.07 -2.16 10.84
N ALA A 36 18.84 -1.92 10.39
CA ALA A 36 18.56 -0.98 9.27
C ALA A 36 19.08 0.43 9.61
N LYS A 37 18.78 0.92 10.81
CA LYS A 37 19.26 2.22 11.30
C LYS A 37 20.78 2.29 11.39
N ALA A 38 21.43 1.26 11.89
CA ALA A 38 22.90 1.18 11.98
C ALA A 38 23.59 1.20 10.62
N GLN A 39 22.90 0.69 9.58
CA GLN A 39 23.40 0.65 8.20
C GLN A 39 22.99 1.88 7.37
N GLY A 40 22.21 2.80 7.93
CA GLY A 40 21.70 3.99 7.22
C GLY A 40 20.64 3.66 6.16
N VAL A 41 19.94 2.52 6.27
CA VAL A 41 18.89 2.09 5.35
C VAL A 41 17.52 2.40 5.97
N MET A 42 16.70 3.18 5.28
CA MET A 42 15.32 3.44 5.65
C MET A 42 14.43 2.24 5.30
N LEU A 43 13.43 1.97 6.13
CA LEU A 43 12.43 0.93 5.86
C LEU A 43 11.12 1.55 5.40
N THR A 44 10.52 0.95 4.36
CA THR A 44 9.12 1.13 3.96
C THR A 44 8.43 -0.22 3.94
N ALA A 45 7.12 -0.26 3.79
CA ALA A 45 6.37 -1.50 3.83
C ALA A 45 5.38 -1.61 2.67
N GLY A 46 5.26 -2.82 2.11
CA GLY A 46 4.26 -3.14 1.08
C GLY A 46 3.33 -4.27 1.54
N TYR A 47 2.06 -4.21 1.15
CA TYR A 47 1.09 -5.24 1.51
C TYR A 47 0.02 -5.51 0.44
N GLY A 48 -0.13 -6.80 0.10
CA GLY A 48 -1.27 -7.32 -0.64
C GLY A 48 -2.19 -8.08 0.34
N PRO A 49 -3.32 -7.50 0.75
CA PRO A 49 -4.18 -8.08 1.79
C PRO A 49 -4.95 -9.28 1.29
N ALA A 50 -5.14 -10.26 2.15
CA ALA A 50 -5.98 -11.42 1.88
C ALA A 50 -7.48 -11.07 1.97
N ALA A 51 -8.35 -11.98 1.52
CA ALA A 51 -9.80 -11.74 1.49
C ALA A 51 -10.42 -11.45 2.87
N GLU A 52 -9.88 -12.04 3.93
CA GLU A 52 -10.27 -11.79 5.32
C GLU A 52 -9.87 -10.40 5.84
N GLU A 53 -8.97 -9.71 5.15
CA GLU A 53 -8.47 -8.37 5.48
C GLU A 53 -9.07 -7.29 4.56
N ASN A 54 -10.19 -7.62 3.89
CA ASN A 54 -10.84 -6.76 2.90
C ASN A 54 -11.65 -5.62 3.57
N LEU A 55 -11.14 -4.39 3.48
CA LEU A 55 -11.83 -3.19 3.97
C LEU A 55 -13.09 -2.83 3.16
N ALA A 56 -13.24 -3.36 1.94
CA ALA A 56 -14.40 -3.15 1.07
C ALA A 56 -15.49 -4.21 1.27
N SER A 57 -15.28 -5.22 2.14
CA SER A 57 -16.21 -6.33 2.30
C SER A 57 -17.61 -5.90 2.71
N ALA A 58 -18.63 -6.52 2.09
CA ALA A 58 -20.02 -6.38 2.49
C ALA A 58 -20.35 -7.19 3.76
N ASP A 59 -19.50 -8.16 4.15
CA ASP A 59 -19.62 -8.86 5.43
C ASP A 59 -19.02 -7.99 6.56
N PRO A 60 -19.86 -7.54 7.53
CA PRO A 60 -19.37 -6.73 8.64
C PRO A 60 -18.26 -7.41 9.46
N LYS A 61 -18.31 -8.75 9.59
CA LYS A 61 -17.29 -9.48 10.35
C LYS A 61 -15.92 -9.40 9.67
N VAL A 62 -15.88 -9.46 8.33
CA VAL A 62 -14.64 -9.33 7.56
C VAL A 62 -14.12 -7.90 7.65
N SER A 63 -14.98 -6.90 7.46
CA SER A 63 -14.56 -5.49 7.50
C SER A 63 -14.11 -5.04 8.90
N GLU A 64 -14.75 -5.53 9.96
CA GLU A 64 -14.34 -5.28 11.36
C GLU A 64 -13.00 -5.95 11.66
N HIS A 65 -12.82 -7.21 11.22
CA HIS A 65 -11.54 -7.91 11.33
C HIS A 65 -10.43 -7.15 10.59
N ALA A 66 -10.70 -6.70 9.35
CA ALA A 66 -9.74 -5.93 8.56
C ALA A 66 -9.30 -4.64 9.28
N VAL A 67 -10.25 -3.87 9.84
CA VAL A 67 -9.92 -2.65 10.60
C VAL A 67 -9.06 -2.98 11.82
N ALA A 68 -9.38 -4.05 12.56
CA ALA A 68 -8.58 -4.48 13.70
C ALA A 68 -7.17 -4.93 13.29
N PHE A 69 -7.07 -5.69 12.19
CA PHE A 69 -5.81 -6.13 11.61
C PHE A 69 -4.91 -4.95 11.24
N TYR A 70 -5.41 -3.97 10.47
CA TYR A 70 -4.62 -2.79 10.11
C TYR A 70 -4.25 -1.93 11.32
N THR A 71 -5.11 -1.87 12.34
CA THR A 71 -4.79 -1.18 13.59
C THR A 71 -3.57 -1.79 14.28
N ASP A 72 -3.50 -3.13 14.36
CA ASP A 72 -2.33 -3.83 14.92
C ASP A 72 -1.09 -3.66 14.03
N LEU A 73 -1.26 -3.79 12.72
CA LEU A 73 -0.18 -3.62 11.75
C LEU A 73 0.45 -2.22 11.85
N LEU A 74 -0.35 -1.17 11.88
CA LEU A 74 0.14 0.21 11.97
C LEU A 74 0.96 0.47 13.24
N LYS A 75 0.56 -0.11 14.38
CA LYS A 75 1.34 -0.06 15.63
C LYS A 75 2.68 -0.81 15.50
N LYS A 76 2.73 -1.90 14.74
CA LYS A 76 3.98 -2.59 14.45
C LYS A 76 4.89 -1.74 13.54
N LEU A 77 4.32 -1.05 12.55
CA LEU A 77 5.07 -0.15 11.67
C LEU A 77 5.65 1.04 12.46
N GLU A 78 4.84 1.68 13.32
CA GLU A 78 5.33 2.71 14.25
C GLU A 78 6.49 2.20 15.12
N PHE A 79 6.36 1.01 15.71
CA PHE A 79 7.43 0.41 16.50
C PHE A 79 8.70 0.13 15.68
N MET A 80 8.53 -0.20 14.41
CA MET A 80 9.62 -0.46 13.45
C MET A 80 10.25 0.82 12.86
N ASP A 81 9.77 2.02 13.21
CA ASP A 81 10.15 3.29 12.62
C ASP A 81 9.91 3.33 11.09
N ILE A 82 8.79 2.71 10.66
CA ILE A 82 8.35 2.66 9.28
C ILE A 82 7.23 3.65 9.08
N HIS A 83 7.47 4.68 8.26
CA HIS A 83 6.56 5.81 8.06
C HIS A 83 5.76 5.74 6.75
N THR A 84 5.88 4.67 5.97
CA THR A 84 5.15 4.49 4.72
C THR A 84 4.74 3.04 4.55
N ILE A 85 3.45 2.82 4.28
CA ILE A 85 2.92 1.55 3.82
C ILE A 85 2.18 1.77 2.50
N GLY A 86 2.44 0.91 1.50
CA GLY A 86 1.77 0.93 0.20
C GLY A 86 1.13 -0.41 -0.16
N GLY A 87 0.22 -0.39 -1.13
CA GLY A 87 -0.40 -1.59 -1.69
C GLY A 87 -1.90 -1.50 -1.87
N GLY A 88 -2.53 -2.62 -2.22
CA GLY A 88 -3.98 -2.74 -2.39
C GLY A 88 -4.77 -2.71 -1.07
N ILE A 89 -4.29 -1.97 -0.08
CA ILE A 89 -4.71 -1.95 1.33
C ILE A 89 -6.07 -1.29 1.60
N TYR A 90 -6.86 -1.11 0.58
CA TYR A 90 -8.25 -0.64 0.59
C TYR A 90 -9.24 -1.74 0.20
N SER A 91 -8.75 -2.90 -0.29
CA SER A 91 -9.52 -4.04 -0.74
C SER A 91 -8.81 -5.35 -0.37
N TYR A 92 -8.78 -6.33 -1.29
CA TYR A 92 -8.04 -7.59 -1.14
C TYR A 92 -7.38 -7.99 -2.45
N TRP A 93 -6.36 -8.85 -2.36
CA TRP A 93 -5.60 -9.32 -3.50
C TRP A 93 -5.16 -10.79 -3.30
N PRO A 94 -5.25 -11.66 -4.35
CA PRO A 94 -5.84 -11.39 -5.67
C PRO A 94 -7.37 -11.34 -5.64
N VAL A 95 -7.94 -10.55 -6.56
CA VAL A 95 -9.40 -10.42 -6.68
C VAL A 95 -10.02 -11.69 -7.24
N ASP A 96 -11.13 -12.14 -6.67
CA ASP A 96 -11.92 -13.26 -7.18
C ASP A 96 -12.99 -12.78 -8.18
N TYR A 97 -12.61 -12.68 -9.44
CA TYR A 97 -13.50 -12.27 -10.53
C TYR A 97 -14.56 -13.31 -10.91
N SER A 98 -14.59 -14.49 -10.27
CA SER A 98 -15.69 -15.47 -10.44
C SER A 98 -16.97 -15.04 -9.75
N LYS A 99 -16.91 -14.06 -8.86
CA LYS A 99 -18.03 -13.48 -8.12
C LYS A 99 -18.50 -12.17 -8.73
N PRO A 100 -19.78 -11.81 -8.56
CA PRO A 100 -20.27 -10.50 -8.96
C PRO A 100 -19.49 -9.36 -8.28
N ILE A 101 -19.13 -8.35 -9.04
CA ILE A 101 -18.45 -7.14 -8.57
C ILE A 101 -19.50 -6.05 -8.32
N ASP A 102 -19.51 -5.49 -7.12
CA ASP A 102 -20.28 -4.30 -6.72
C ASP A 102 -19.32 -3.12 -6.49
N LYS A 103 -18.75 -2.57 -7.58
CA LYS A 103 -17.74 -1.51 -7.48
C LYS A 103 -18.22 -0.31 -6.65
N GLU A 104 -19.47 0.12 -6.80
CA GLU A 104 -20.01 1.30 -6.08
C GLU A 104 -20.17 1.02 -4.59
N GLY A 105 -20.74 -0.13 -4.23
CA GLY A 105 -20.91 -0.52 -2.84
C GLY A 105 -19.57 -0.81 -2.15
N ASP A 106 -18.65 -1.50 -2.85
CA ASP A 106 -17.31 -1.77 -2.33
C ASP A 106 -16.50 -0.48 -2.16
N TRP A 107 -16.62 0.46 -3.09
CA TRP A 107 -16.03 1.80 -2.96
C TRP A 107 -16.51 2.51 -1.69
N ALA A 108 -17.82 2.60 -1.50
CA ALA A 108 -18.40 3.30 -0.34
C ALA A 108 -17.97 2.65 1.01
N ARG A 109 -17.98 1.32 1.07
CA ARG A 109 -17.52 0.57 2.26
C ARG A 109 -16.04 0.77 2.52
N SER A 110 -15.24 0.71 1.47
CA SER A 110 -13.80 0.92 1.53
C SER A 110 -13.47 2.34 2.02
N VAL A 111 -14.07 3.39 1.46
CA VAL A 111 -13.90 4.78 1.92
C VAL A 111 -14.18 4.90 3.42
N ALA A 112 -15.31 4.33 3.89
CA ALA A 112 -15.70 4.40 5.30
C ALA A 112 -14.69 3.70 6.24
N ASN A 113 -14.15 2.55 5.84
CA ASN A 113 -13.21 1.78 6.65
C ASN A 113 -11.76 2.32 6.52
N VAL A 114 -11.33 2.73 5.33
CA VAL A 114 -10.03 3.41 5.13
C VAL A 114 -9.99 4.72 5.93
N LYS A 115 -11.11 5.44 6.07
CA LYS A 115 -11.18 6.62 6.95
C LYS A 115 -10.86 6.29 8.40
N LYS A 116 -11.31 5.14 8.91
CA LYS A 116 -10.99 4.69 10.30
C LYS A 116 -9.51 4.34 10.42
N VAL A 117 -9.02 3.50 9.50
CA VAL A 117 -7.62 3.05 9.48
C VAL A 117 -6.65 4.22 9.25
N GLY A 118 -6.98 5.12 8.34
CA GLY A 118 -6.16 6.30 8.02
C GLY A 118 -5.96 7.25 9.20
N LYS A 119 -6.97 7.41 10.07
CA LYS A 119 -6.83 8.18 11.31
C LYS A 119 -5.78 7.54 12.24
N ILE A 120 -5.83 6.21 12.38
CA ILE A 120 -4.86 5.46 13.18
C ILE A 120 -3.47 5.55 12.54
N ALA A 121 -3.39 5.49 11.20
CA ALA A 121 -2.13 5.69 10.48
C ALA A 121 -1.52 7.07 10.79
N GLY A 122 -2.33 8.13 10.78
CA GLY A 122 -1.89 9.46 11.16
C GLY A 122 -1.41 9.55 12.61
N GLU A 123 -2.09 8.88 13.56
CA GLU A 123 -1.67 8.79 14.97
C GLU A 123 -0.34 8.06 15.13
N CYS A 124 -0.08 7.03 14.31
CA CYS A 124 1.17 6.27 14.27
C CYS A 124 2.29 6.97 13.44
N GLY A 125 2.02 8.10 12.80
CA GLY A 125 2.98 8.79 11.94
C GLY A 125 3.30 8.02 10.66
N VAL A 126 2.31 7.28 10.10
CA VAL A 126 2.47 6.43 8.91
C VAL A 126 1.61 6.97 7.76
N ASP A 127 2.22 7.23 6.61
CA ASP A 127 1.51 7.48 5.35
C ASP A 127 0.92 6.16 4.82
N TYR A 128 -0.41 6.14 4.66
CA TYR A 128 -1.19 4.99 4.20
C TYR A 128 -1.48 5.15 2.71
N CYS A 129 -0.63 4.55 1.86
CA CYS A 129 -0.58 4.81 0.43
C CYS A 129 -1.38 3.76 -0.34
N LEU A 130 -2.46 4.17 -1.01
CA LEU A 130 -3.38 3.31 -1.75
C LEU A 130 -2.85 3.11 -3.17
N GLU A 131 -2.49 1.87 -3.51
CA GLU A 131 -1.94 1.52 -4.81
C GLU A 131 -3.02 1.48 -5.89
N VAL A 132 -2.79 2.18 -6.97
CA VAL A 132 -3.58 2.08 -8.20
C VAL A 132 -3.18 0.81 -8.94
N LEU A 133 -4.12 -0.13 -9.04
CA LEU A 133 -3.89 -1.44 -9.65
C LEU A 133 -4.53 -1.50 -11.05
N ASN A 134 -3.92 -2.26 -11.96
CA ASN A 134 -4.54 -2.53 -13.25
C ASN A 134 -5.83 -3.37 -13.09
N ARG A 135 -6.70 -3.31 -14.10
CA ARG A 135 -8.03 -3.96 -14.13
C ARG A 135 -8.02 -5.49 -13.99
N PHE A 136 -6.87 -6.13 -14.16
CA PHE A 136 -6.72 -7.57 -13.99
C PHE A 136 -6.43 -7.96 -12.55
N GLU A 137 -5.97 -7.00 -11.74
CA GLU A 137 -5.53 -7.22 -10.36
C GLU A 137 -6.39 -6.49 -9.32
N GLY A 138 -7.12 -5.45 -9.73
CA GLY A 138 -8.03 -4.69 -8.87
C GLY A 138 -9.17 -4.06 -9.67
N TYR A 139 -10.23 -3.63 -9.01
CA TYR A 139 -11.39 -3.03 -9.67
C TYR A 139 -11.88 -1.73 -9.01
N ILE A 140 -11.37 -1.39 -7.84
CA ILE A 140 -11.82 -0.19 -7.10
C ILE A 140 -11.05 1.04 -7.58
N LEU A 141 -9.70 0.97 -7.59
CA LEU A 141 -8.83 2.06 -8.02
C LEU A 141 -7.99 1.58 -9.20
N ASN A 142 -8.34 2.01 -10.42
CA ASN A 142 -7.63 1.64 -11.62
C ASN A 142 -6.90 2.82 -12.29
N THR A 143 -7.25 4.06 -11.94
CA THR A 143 -6.58 5.25 -12.47
C THR A 143 -6.19 6.21 -11.36
N SER A 144 -5.22 7.08 -11.64
CA SER A 144 -4.81 8.17 -10.75
C SER A 144 -5.98 9.07 -10.38
N GLU A 145 -6.88 9.37 -11.34
CA GLU A 145 -8.09 10.16 -11.09
C GLU A 145 -9.02 9.48 -10.08
N GLU A 146 -9.26 8.17 -10.21
CA GLU A 146 -10.05 7.40 -9.24
C GLU A 146 -9.41 7.44 -7.85
N ALA A 147 -8.09 7.24 -7.77
CA ALA A 147 -7.38 7.27 -6.48
C ALA A 147 -7.42 8.65 -5.81
N VAL A 148 -7.22 9.73 -6.57
CA VAL A 148 -7.34 11.10 -6.07
C VAL A 148 -8.76 11.39 -5.56
N ARG A 149 -9.79 10.96 -6.29
CA ARG A 149 -11.19 11.07 -5.85
C ARG A 149 -11.41 10.31 -4.54
N PHE A 150 -10.94 9.06 -4.48
CA PHE A 150 -11.07 8.22 -3.30
C PHE A 150 -10.39 8.84 -2.06
N VAL A 151 -9.15 9.28 -2.19
CA VAL A 151 -8.40 9.92 -1.09
C VAL A 151 -9.10 11.18 -0.61
N LYS A 152 -9.65 12.00 -1.52
CA LYS A 152 -10.45 13.18 -1.16
C LYS A 152 -11.75 12.82 -0.44
N GLU A 153 -12.44 11.73 -0.82
CA GLU A 153 -13.64 11.23 -0.12
C GLU A 153 -13.30 10.67 1.27
N VAL A 154 -12.16 10.01 1.43
CA VAL A 154 -11.65 9.55 2.74
C VAL A 154 -11.38 10.74 3.65
N ASP A 155 -10.83 11.83 3.13
CA ASP A 155 -10.58 13.09 3.84
C ASP A 155 -9.78 12.89 5.15
N VAL A 156 -8.62 12.22 5.03
CA VAL A 156 -7.66 12.00 6.12
C VAL A 156 -6.24 12.27 5.59
N PRO A 157 -5.48 13.21 6.17
CA PRO A 157 -4.16 13.62 5.63
C PRO A 157 -3.13 12.52 5.48
N ALA A 158 -3.18 11.48 6.33
CA ALA A 158 -2.26 10.34 6.28
C ALA A 158 -2.59 9.37 5.13
N VAL A 159 -3.77 9.47 4.49
CA VAL A 159 -4.12 8.62 3.35
C VAL A 159 -3.65 9.28 2.07
N LYS A 160 -2.85 8.55 1.30
CA LYS A 160 -2.16 9.03 0.11
C LYS A 160 -2.41 8.12 -1.09
N VAL A 161 -2.03 8.58 -2.27
CA VAL A 161 -2.01 7.79 -3.50
C VAL A 161 -0.66 7.10 -3.62
N MET A 162 -0.66 5.86 -4.10
CA MET A 162 0.54 5.17 -4.59
C MET A 162 0.34 4.83 -6.06
N LEU A 163 1.34 5.10 -6.88
CA LEU A 163 1.38 4.74 -8.29
C LEU A 163 2.48 3.73 -8.55
N ASP A 164 2.26 2.85 -9.54
CA ASP A 164 3.25 1.88 -10.03
C ASP A 164 3.27 1.96 -11.58
N THR A 165 4.44 2.17 -12.16
CA THR A 165 4.59 2.30 -13.61
C THR A 165 4.13 1.07 -14.38
N PHE A 166 4.20 -0.14 -13.78
CA PHE A 166 3.66 -1.35 -14.39
C PHE A 166 2.14 -1.26 -14.56
N HIS A 167 1.42 -0.83 -13.52
CA HIS A 167 -0.04 -0.67 -13.56
C HIS A 167 -0.44 0.52 -14.45
N MET A 168 0.26 1.63 -14.35
CA MET A 168 0.04 2.83 -15.18
C MET A 168 0.19 2.53 -16.67
N ASN A 169 1.15 1.70 -17.05
CA ASN A 169 1.35 1.30 -18.47
C ASN A 169 0.14 0.58 -19.08
N ILE A 170 -0.73 0.01 -18.25
CA ILE A 170 -1.95 -0.71 -18.69
C ILE A 170 -3.16 0.22 -18.70
N GLU A 171 -3.27 1.11 -17.72
CA GLU A 171 -4.51 1.84 -17.43
C GLU A 171 -4.48 3.31 -17.82
N GLU A 172 -3.31 3.97 -17.82
CA GLU A 172 -3.20 5.40 -18.05
C GLU A 172 -2.84 5.73 -19.50
N ASP A 173 -3.48 6.73 -20.07
CA ASP A 173 -3.13 7.26 -21.38
C ASP A 173 -1.78 7.99 -21.37
N SER A 174 -1.42 8.57 -20.22
CA SER A 174 -0.17 9.29 -19.99
C SER A 174 0.29 9.12 -18.55
N MET A 175 1.45 8.49 -18.35
CA MET A 175 2.06 8.37 -17.01
C MET A 175 2.41 9.72 -16.40
N ILE A 176 2.82 10.69 -17.23
CA ILE A 176 3.17 12.04 -16.77
C ILE A 176 1.92 12.72 -16.22
N ASP A 177 0.82 12.69 -16.95
CA ASP A 177 -0.42 13.33 -16.52
C ASP A 177 -1.01 12.62 -15.29
N ALA A 178 -0.89 11.31 -15.18
CA ALA A 178 -1.30 10.56 -14.00
C ALA A 178 -0.51 10.98 -12.74
N ILE A 179 0.80 11.16 -12.85
CA ILE A 179 1.65 11.66 -11.76
C ILE A 179 1.25 13.09 -11.38
N LEU A 180 1.06 13.96 -12.38
CA LEU A 180 0.64 15.35 -12.15
C LEU A 180 -0.76 15.43 -11.53
N THR A 181 -1.66 14.52 -11.90
CA THR A 181 -3.01 14.39 -11.31
C THR A 181 -2.95 14.02 -9.83
N ALA A 182 -2.07 13.07 -9.46
CA ALA A 182 -1.85 12.71 -8.06
C ALA A 182 -1.26 13.89 -7.25
N GLY A 183 -0.32 14.64 -7.84
CA GLY A 183 0.26 15.84 -7.26
C GLY A 183 0.72 15.63 -5.81
N ASP A 184 0.33 16.53 -4.90
CA ASP A 184 0.71 16.49 -3.48
C ASP A 184 0.06 15.30 -2.70
N LEU A 185 -0.89 14.58 -3.32
CA LEU A 185 -1.45 13.37 -2.74
C LEU A 185 -0.61 12.12 -3.00
N LEU A 186 0.41 12.19 -3.89
CA LEU A 186 1.32 11.07 -4.15
C LEU A 186 2.23 10.86 -2.94
N GLY A 187 2.06 9.73 -2.24
CA GLY A 187 2.83 9.38 -1.05
C GLY A 187 3.87 8.30 -1.29
N HIS A 188 3.67 7.45 -2.29
CA HIS A 188 4.60 6.37 -2.63
C HIS A 188 4.59 6.06 -4.13
N PHE A 189 5.69 5.50 -4.62
CA PHE A 189 5.85 5.23 -6.05
C PHE A 189 6.69 3.98 -6.31
N HIS A 190 6.13 3.04 -7.06
CA HIS A 190 6.86 1.88 -7.56
C HIS A 190 7.27 2.04 -9.01
N VAL A 191 8.45 1.52 -9.36
CA VAL A 191 8.97 1.56 -10.71
C VAL A 191 9.26 0.13 -11.19
N GLY A 192 8.41 -0.36 -12.05
CA GLY A 192 8.53 -1.64 -12.73
C GLY A 192 8.36 -1.49 -14.24
N GLU A 193 8.98 -2.38 -15.01
CA GLU A 193 8.78 -2.45 -16.44
C GLU A 193 7.45 -3.14 -16.79
N ASN A 194 7.01 -3.01 -18.05
CA ASN A 194 5.79 -3.64 -18.56
C ASN A 194 5.77 -5.18 -18.42
N ASN A 195 6.92 -5.80 -18.22
CA ASN A 195 7.11 -7.24 -17.97
C ASN A 195 7.44 -7.57 -16.50
N ARG A 196 7.22 -6.64 -15.57
CA ARG A 196 7.56 -6.72 -14.12
C ARG A 196 9.04 -6.94 -13.83
N ARG A 197 9.92 -6.60 -14.76
CA ARG A 197 11.37 -6.61 -14.55
C ARG A 197 11.85 -5.24 -14.05
N VAL A 198 13.12 -5.21 -13.67
CA VAL A 198 13.79 -3.97 -13.28
C VAL A 198 13.85 -2.99 -14.45
N PRO A 199 13.86 -1.67 -14.21
CA PRO A 199 13.97 -0.63 -15.23
C PRO A 199 15.10 -0.90 -16.23
N GLY A 200 14.81 -0.70 -17.53
CA GLY A 200 15.71 -0.99 -18.64
C GLY A 200 15.71 -2.45 -19.14
N LYS A 201 14.80 -3.30 -18.61
CA LYS A 201 14.62 -4.69 -19.06
C LYS A 201 13.22 -4.95 -19.64
N GLY A 202 12.43 -3.89 -19.83
CA GLY A 202 11.18 -3.89 -20.55
C GLY A 202 11.34 -3.71 -22.06
N ASN A 203 10.19 -3.55 -22.78
CA ASN A 203 10.16 -3.28 -24.21
C ASN A 203 9.82 -1.81 -24.48
#